data_8ac079848061b9fd39a2f15cf2b818a2
#
_entry.id   8ac079848061b9fd39a2f15cf2b818a2
#
_cell.length_a   1.000
_cell.length_b   1.000
_cell.length_c   1.000
_cell.angle_alpha   90.00
_cell.angle_beta   90.00
_cell.angle_gamma   90.00
#
_symmetry.space_group_name_H-M   'P 1'
#
loop_
_entity.id
_entity.type
_entity.pdbx_description
1 polymer ?
#
loop_
_entity_poly.entity_id
_entity_poly.type
_entity_poly.pdbx_seq_one_letter_code
_entity_poly.pdbx_strand_id
1 'polypeptide(L)'
;SALYLFATARVKADSFQLLGSPPNLGKGASISRALGLVTGFYSRNLFADSARFHRVMDIVSVSIEIATDQLPVVLGRSRPAATPFLLWYSYAWIGAFFQPVTTAQTVAHLLPRESAPTDSVLAIAEKLYTYSLWREHEGKRFPVWEYEFTWTSGGITVTSPWISAMAQGLVMSVFTECYRRTGDPLWRARAFEVFNSFTTSWSDGGVRLDDTTHGYWWEEFHPVVKVWNGSVQALIDVGFLASVTGDLEVQRMFERGMESIKYYTHEYDTGTWTLYSKTQGYNSVAYHNFQIALLDKLATLTPDPWVQETSDRWRAYIPPAGVH
;
A
#
# COMPACT_ATOMS: atom_id res chain seq x y z
N SER A 1 20.58 1.59 21.55
CA SER A 1 21.32 1.63 20.27
C SER A 1 20.89 0.45 19.39
N ALA A 2 21.07 0.55 18.08
CA ALA A 2 20.74 -0.52 17.13
C ALA A 2 21.48 -1.83 17.42
N LEU A 3 22.75 -1.77 17.85
CA LEU A 3 23.53 -2.94 18.27
C LEU A 3 22.90 -3.65 19.46
N TYR A 4 22.42 -2.89 20.45
CA TYR A 4 21.73 -3.47 21.60
C TYR A 4 20.44 -4.17 21.20
N LEU A 5 19.63 -3.54 20.34
CA LEU A 5 18.39 -4.12 19.83
C LEU A 5 18.67 -5.39 19.01
N PHE A 6 19.69 -5.39 18.15
CA PHE A 6 20.09 -6.54 17.37
C PHE A 6 20.53 -7.71 18.26
N ALA A 7 21.39 -7.43 19.26
CA ALA A 7 21.83 -8.45 20.22
C ALA A 7 20.67 -9.02 21.04
N THR A 8 19.77 -8.15 21.52
CA THR A 8 18.57 -8.55 22.27
C THR A 8 17.65 -9.42 21.41
N ALA A 9 17.43 -9.04 20.16
CA ALA A 9 16.63 -9.81 19.22
C ALA A 9 17.21 -11.21 18.97
N ARG A 10 18.53 -11.30 18.79
CA ARG A 10 19.23 -12.58 18.59
C ARG A 10 19.07 -13.50 19.79
N VAL A 11 19.34 -13.02 21.01
CA VAL A 11 19.19 -13.77 22.23
C VAL A 11 17.75 -14.27 22.42
N LYS A 12 16.75 -13.41 22.13
CA LYS A 12 15.34 -13.81 22.24
C LYS A 12 14.95 -14.85 21.19
N ALA A 13 15.40 -14.71 19.94
CA ALA A 13 15.15 -15.70 18.89
C ALA A 13 15.70 -17.07 19.27
N ASP A 14 16.94 -17.11 19.75
CA ASP A 14 17.61 -18.34 20.19
C ASP A 14 16.89 -18.94 21.42
N SER A 15 16.44 -18.13 22.40
CA SER A 15 15.67 -18.57 23.56
C SER A 15 14.36 -19.26 23.17
N PHE A 16 13.61 -18.70 22.21
CA PHE A 16 12.37 -19.29 21.72
C PHE A 16 12.59 -20.61 20.98
N GLN A 17 13.70 -20.74 20.26
CA GLN A 17 14.09 -22.02 19.63
C GLN A 17 14.41 -23.12 20.67
N LEU A 18 15.10 -22.76 21.75
CA LEU A 18 15.42 -23.70 22.82
C LEU A 18 14.18 -24.20 23.59
N LEU A 19 13.11 -23.37 23.66
CA LEU A 19 11.86 -23.77 24.35
C LEU A 19 11.02 -24.78 23.55
N GLY A 20 11.28 -25.01 22.28
CA GLY A 20 10.84 -26.15 21.47
C GLY A 20 9.36 -26.35 21.22
N SER A 21 8.46 -25.56 21.82
CA SER A 21 7.02 -25.68 21.56
C SER A 21 6.62 -24.96 20.26
N PRO A 22 5.59 -25.46 19.48
CA PRO A 22 5.21 -24.84 18.22
C PRO A 22 4.96 -23.33 18.29
N PRO A 23 4.25 -22.76 19.29
CA PRO A 23 4.11 -21.31 19.41
C PRO A 23 5.44 -20.57 19.60
N ASN A 24 6.35 -21.11 20.40
CA ASN A 24 7.66 -20.51 20.64
C ASN A 24 8.56 -20.57 19.41
N LEU A 25 8.53 -21.67 18.66
CA LEU A 25 9.25 -21.78 17.39
C LEU A 25 8.75 -20.74 16.38
N GLY A 26 7.44 -20.48 16.32
CA GLY A 26 6.85 -19.42 15.50
C GLY A 26 7.31 -18.01 15.90
N LYS A 27 7.37 -17.74 17.22
CA LYS A 27 7.88 -16.46 17.76
C LYS A 27 9.36 -16.25 17.42
N GLY A 28 10.20 -17.27 17.66
CA GLY A 28 11.61 -17.24 17.31
C GLY A 28 11.87 -17.06 15.82
N ALA A 29 11.11 -17.75 14.98
CA ALA A 29 11.19 -17.62 13.53
C ALA A 29 10.82 -16.20 13.04
N SER A 30 9.83 -15.54 13.65
CA SER A 30 9.46 -14.16 13.33
C SER A 30 10.60 -13.18 13.60
N ILE A 31 11.23 -13.28 14.78
CA ILE A 31 12.38 -12.44 15.12
C ILE A 31 13.57 -12.74 14.19
N SER A 32 13.85 -14.02 13.92
CA SER A 32 14.95 -14.43 13.03
C SER A 32 14.77 -13.87 11.61
N ARG A 33 13.54 -13.84 11.08
CA ARG A 33 13.25 -13.20 9.78
C ARG A 33 13.51 -11.70 9.82
N ALA A 34 13.08 -11.00 10.87
CA ALA A 34 13.36 -9.58 11.03
C ALA A 34 14.87 -9.28 11.08
N LEU A 35 15.65 -10.12 11.77
CA LEU A 35 17.11 -10.03 11.75
C LEU A 35 17.71 -10.32 10.38
N GLY A 36 17.14 -11.28 9.65
CA GLY A 36 17.52 -11.59 8.27
C GLY A 36 17.35 -10.40 7.31
N LEU A 37 16.34 -9.55 7.53
CA LEU A 37 16.20 -8.31 6.78
C LEU A 37 17.38 -7.36 7.01
N VAL A 38 17.83 -7.20 8.26
CA VAL A 38 18.99 -6.33 8.58
C VAL A 38 20.20 -6.77 7.78
N THR A 39 20.51 -8.07 7.78
CA THR A 39 21.63 -8.62 7.03
C THR A 39 21.44 -8.46 5.52
N GLY A 40 20.24 -8.75 5.01
CA GLY A 40 19.93 -8.66 3.58
C GLY A 40 19.96 -7.23 3.05
N PHE A 41 19.52 -6.25 3.83
CA PHE A 41 19.57 -4.83 3.46
C PHE A 41 21.00 -4.29 3.55
N TYR A 42 21.76 -4.70 4.56
CA TYR A 42 23.17 -4.35 4.70
C TYR A 42 23.99 -4.85 3.51
N SER A 43 23.86 -6.14 3.16
CA SER A 43 24.62 -6.76 2.06
C SER A 43 24.33 -6.12 0.69
N ARG A 44 23.16 -5.51 0.51
CA ARG A 44 22.76 -4.77 -0.70
C ARG A 44 23.03 -3.26 -0.64
N ASN A 45 23.74 -2.79 0.40
CA ASN A 45 24.03 -1.38 0.66
C ASN A 45 22.79 -0.46 0.74
N LEU A 46 21.65 -0.99 1.21
CA LEU A 46 20.39 -0.25 1.28
C LEU A 46 20.28 0.66 2.53
N PHE A 47 21.23 0.59 3.44
CA PHE A 47 21.32 1.43 4.63
C PHE A 47 22.13 2.72 4.44
N ALA A 48 22.53 3.05 3.21
CA ALA A 48 23.03 4.38 2.90
C ALA A 48 21.96 5.47 3.23
N ASP A 49 20.68 5.11 3.15
CA ASP A 49 19.58 5.90 3.69
C ASP A 49 19.35 5.54 5.17
N SER A 50 19.64 6.49 6.06
CA SER A 50 19.47 6.31 7.51
C SER A 50 18.00 6.13 7.93
N ALA A 51 17.05 6.72 7.21
CA ALA A 51 15.63 6.56 7.48
C ALA A 51 15.19 5.11 7.22
N ARG A 52 15.66 4.49 6.13
CA ARG A 52 15.42 3.07 5.85
C ARG A 52 16.04 2.16 6.93
N PHE A 53 17.24 2.49 7.40
CA PHE A 53 17.82 1.76 8.53
C PHE A 53 16.93 1.80 9.76
N HIS A 54 16.41 2.98 10.14
CA HIS A 54 15.51 3.10 11.28
C HIS A 54 14.21 2.29 11.08
N ARG A 55 13.61 2.31 9.88
CA ARG A 55 12.41 1.51 9.59
C ARG A 55 12.65 0.00 9.73
N VAL A 56 13.78 -0.50 9.26
CA VAL A 56 14.13 -1.92 9.43
C VAL A 56 14.36 -2.25 10.91
N MET A 57 14.93 -1.33 11.68
CA MET A 57 15.07 -1.51 13.13
C MET A 57 13.73 -1.46 13.87
N ASP A 58 12.77 -0.66 13.41
CA ASP A 58 11.40 -0.70 13.93
C ASP A 58 10.74 -2.06 13.68
N ILE A 59 10.96 -2.69 12.51
CA ILE A 59 10.48 -4.06 12.22
C ILE A 59 11.03 -5.05 13.23
N VAL A 60 12.32 -4.95 13.56
CA VAL A 60 12.94 -5.81 14.58
C VAL A 60 12.32 -5.57 15.97
N SER A 61 12.14 -4.30 16.37
CA SER A 61 11.54 -3.95 17.66
C SER A 61 10.11 -4.48 17.78
N VAL A 62 9.27 -4.19 16.79
CA VAL A 62 7.87 -4.64 16.77
C VAL A 62 7.77 -6.18 16.78
N SER A 63 8.65 -6.85 16.05
CA SER A 63 8.69 -8.33 16.04
C SER A 63 9.04 -8.91 17.42
N ILE A 64 9.91 -8.24 18.18
CA ILE A 64 10.23 -8.61 19.57
C ILE A 64 9.03 -8.36 20.47
N GLU A 65 8.41 -7.19 20.40
CA GLU A 65 7.28 -6.81 21.24
C GLU A 65 6.10 -7.79 21.07
N ILE A 66 5.80 -8.17 19.81
CA ILE A 66 4.78 -9.19 19.51
C ILE A 66 5.17 -10.56 20.03
N ALA A 67 6.41 -11.01 19.79
CA ALA A 67 6.88 -12.31 20.20
C ALA A 67 6.93 -12.46 21.72
N THR A 68 7.11 -11.37 22.46
CA THR A 68 7.16 -11.35 23.94
C THR A 68 5.82 -10.97 24.58
N ASP A 69 4.74 -10.94 23.81
CA ASP A 69 3.38 -10.59 24.25
C ASP A 69 3.27 -9.17 24.87
N GLN A 70 4.23 -8.30 24.56
CA GLN A 70 4.21 -6.88 24.98
C GLN A 70 3.33 -6.01 24.07
N LEU A 71 3.13 -6.46 22.82
CA LEU A 71 2.28 -5.81 21.85
C LEU A 71 1.17 -6.76 21.39
N PRO A 72 -0.10 -6.46 21.72
CA PRO A 72 -1.21 -7.30 21.29
C PRO A 72 -1.43 -7.24 19.78
N VAL A 73 -1.75 -8.37 19.18
CA VAL A 73 -2.16 -8.50 17.78
C VAL A 73 -3.64 -8.85 17.73
N VAL A 74 -4.45 -7.96 17.17
CA VAL A 74 -5.89 -8.16 17.00
C VAL A 74 -6.20 -8.26 15.50
N LEU A 75 -6.76 -9.39 15.08
CA LEU A 75 -7.05 -9.67 13.66
C LEU A 75 -5.82 -9.44 12.75
N GLY A 76 -4.65 -9.90 13.18
CA GLY A 76 -3.40 -9.72 12.45
C GLY A 76 -2.82 -8.30 12.48
N ARG A 77 -3.39 -7.37 13.23
CA ARG A 77 -3.01 -5.95 13.29
C ARG A 77 -2.52 -5.56 14.68
N SER A 78 -1.56 -4.64 14.72
CA SER A 78 -1.02 -4.08 15.95
C SER A 78 -0.72 -2.59 15.79
N ARG A 79 -0.59 -1.88 16.93
CA ARG A 79 -0.20 -0.46 17.00
C ARG A 79 0.91 -0.31 18.04
N PRO A 80 2.17 -0.28 17.62
CA PRO A 80 3.28 -0.11 18.54
C PRO A 80 3.24 1.25 19.24
N ALA A 81 3.65 1.29 20.52
CA ALA A 81 3.67 2.54 21.28
C ALA A 81 4.60 3.60 20.67
N ALA A 82 5.68 3.17 20.01
CA ALA A 82 6.60 4.06 19.29
C ALA A 82 5.98 4.69 18.04
N THR A 83 4.97 4.03 17.43
CA THR A 83 4.27 4.48 16.23
C THR A 83 2.74 4.34 16.37
N PRO A 84 2.10 5.00 17.35
CA PRO A 84 0.71 4.71 17.77
C PRO A 84 -0.34 4.99 16.68
N PHE A 85 0.01 5.81 15.68
CA PHE A 85 -0.88 6.17 14.57
C PHE A 85 -0.69 5.29 13.34
N LEU A 86 0.34 4.42 13.31
CA LEU A 86 0.62 3.53 12.21
C LEU A 86 0.12 2.13 12.50
N LEU A 87 -0.52 1.49 11.51
CA LEU A 87 -0.95 0.11 11.61
C LEU A 87 0.15 -0.83 11.10
N TRP A 88 0.37 -1.87 11.86
CA TRP A 88 1.30 -2.93 11.54
C TRP A 88 0.55 -4.24 11.34
N TYR A 89 0.90 -4.98 10.29
CA TYR A 89 0.40 -6.33 10.07
C TYR A 89 1.42 -7.35 10.56
N SER A 90 0.91 -8.32 11.31
CA SER A 90 1.67 -9.51 11.70
C SER A 90 1.30 -10.67 10.78
N TYR A 91 2.16 -10.95 9.83
CA TYR A 91 2.02 -12.10 8.94
C TYR A 91 2.73 -13.31 9.51
N ALA A 92 2.05 -14.45 9.63
CA ALA A 92 2.58 -15.66 10.24
C ALA A 92 3.89 -16.15 9.59
N TRP A 93 4.05 -15.91 8.29
CA TRP A 93 5.22 -16.38 7.52
C TRP A 93 6.21 -15.29 7.14
N ILE A 94 5.88 -14.00 7.30
CA ILE A 94 6.74 -12.87 6.92
C ILE A 94 7.26 -12.13 8.15
N GLY A 95 6.45 -11.92 9.15
CA GLY A 95 6.73 -11.12 10.35
C GLY A 95 5.82 -9.91 10.46
N ALA A 96 6.23 -8.93 11.28
CA ALA A 96 5.48 -7.70 11.50
C ALA A 96 6.01 -6.57 10.61
N PHE A 97 5.13 -5.93 9.85
CA PHE A 97 5.48 -4.85 8.94
C PHE A 97 4.47 -3.71 9.01
N PHE A 98 4.95 -2.51 8.85
CA PHE A 98 4.09 -1.34 8.63
C PHE A 98 3.22 -1.53 7.39
N GLN A 99 1.93 -1.20 7.52
CA GLN A 99 0.96 -1.35 6.43
C GLN A 99 0.36 0.01 6.04
N PRO A 100 0.90 0.66 5.00
CA PRO A 100 0.48 2.00 4.59
C PRO A 100 -0.97 2.03 4.09
N VAL A 101 -1.40 1.04 3.31
CA VAL A 101 -2.79 0.93 2.78
C VAL A 101 -3.80 0.97 3.92
N THR A 102 -3.67 0.08 4.90
CA THR A 102 -4.64 0.00 6.00
C THR A 102 -4.55 1.19 6.93
N THR A 103 -3.36 1.77 7.12
CA THR A 103 -3.20 3.02 7.89
C THR A 103 -3.96 4.15 7.21
N ALA A 104 -3.79 4.34 5.91
CA ALA A 104 -4.51 5.37 5.15
C ALA A 104 -6.03 5.12 5.13
N GLN A 105 -6.48 3.88 4.96
CA GLN A 105 -7.90 3.51 5.03
C GLN A 105 -8.52 3.80 6.40
N THR A 106 -7.75 3.69 7.49
CA THR A 106 -8.24 4.05 8.83
C THR A 106 -8.62 5.53 8.90
N VAL A 107 -7.91 6.41 8.21
CA VAL A 107 -8.27 7.84 8.13
C VAL A 107 -9.67 8.02 7.53
N ALA A 108 -10.00 7.30 6.46
CA ALA A 108 -11.31 7.37 5.83
C ALA A 108 -12.45 6.95 6.79
N HIS A 109 -12.18 5.98 7.68
CA HIS A 109 -13.15 5.54 8.70
C HIS A 109 -13.27 6.51 9.88
N LEU A 110 -12.21 7.24 10.22
CA LEU A 110 -12.23 8.25 11.29
C LEU A 110 -12.84 9.59 10.85
N LEU A 111 -13.11 9.75 9.56
CA LEU A 111 -13.69 10.95 8.98
C LEU A 111 -15.17 10.73 8.67
N PRO A 112 -16.11 11.08 9.57
CA PRO A 112 -17.51 11.23 9.20
C PRO A 112 -17.62 12.26 8.06
N ARG A 113 -18.52 12.03 7.12
CA ARG A 113 -18.56 12.74 5.82
C ARG A 113 -18.54 14.28 5.89
N GLU A 114 -18.85 14.91 7.02
CA GLU A 114 -19.01 16.36 7.14
C GLU A 114 -18.25 17.01 8.32
N SER A 115 -17.52 16.26 9.13
CA SER A 115 -16.78 16.83 10.26
C SER A 115 -15.40 17.34 9.85
N ALA A 116 -14.91 18.38 10.53
CA ALA A 116 -13.52 18.80 10.43
C ALA A 116 -12.57 17.65 10.76
N PRO A 117 -11.35 17.62 10.19
CA PRO A 117 -10.36 16.63 10.60
C PRO A 117 -10.16 16.74 12.10
N THR A 118 -10.29 15.62 12.78
CA THR A 118 -9.91 15.56 14.20
C THR A 118 -8.40 15.69 14.32
N ASP A 119 -7.91 16.13 15.46
CA ASP A 119 -6.47 16.14 15.75
C ASP A 119 -5.84 14.76 15.48
N SER A 120 -6.58 13.69 15.70
CA SER A 120 -6.18 12.32 15.41
C SER A 120 -5.92 12.08 13.92
N VAL A 121 -6.75 12.62 13.03
CA VAL A 121 -6.57 12.47 11.57
C VAL A 121 -5.34 13.22 11.10
N LEU A 122 -5.18 14.47 11.56
CA LEU A 122 -3.99 15.26 11.23
C LEU A 122 -2.72 14.62 11.80
N ALA A 123 -2.78 14.04 13.00
CA ALA A 123 -1.67 13.30 13.58
C ALA A 123 -1.30 12.04 12.79
N ILE A 124 -2.28 11.30 12.26
CA ILE A 124 -2.02 10.15 11.36
C ILE A 124 -1.36 10.63 10.06
N ALA A 125 -1.90 11.70 9.46
CA ALA A 125 -1.37 12.27 8.22
C ALA A 125 0.08 12.75 8.40
N GLU A 126 0.37 13.48 9.49
CA GLU A 126 1.72 13.92 9.83
C GLU A 126 2.67 12.73 10.03
N LYS A 127 2.19 11.69 10.71
CA LYS A 127 2.99 10.49 10.96
C LYS A 127 3.26 9.71 9.67
N LEU A 128 2.28 9.59 8.78
CA LEU A 128 2.49 9.02 7.44
C LEU A 128 3.58 9.79 6.69
N TYR A 129 3.51 11.13 6.69
CA TYR A 129 4.50 11.95 6.01
C TYR A 129 5.90 11.79 6.60
N THR A 130 6.04 11.89 7.93
CA THR A 130 7.34 11.78 8.60
C THR A 130 7.92 10.37 8.59
N TYR A 131 7.09 9.35 8.37
CA TYR A 131 7.51 7.95 8.24
C TYR A 131 7.82 7.54 6.81
N SER A 132 7.73 8.43 5.83
CA SER A 132 8.10 8.16 4.44
C SER A 132 9.62 8.07 4.26
N LEU A 133 10.02 7.36 3.20
CA LEU A 133 11.34 7.47 2.59
C LEU A 133 11.24 8.40 1.39
N TRP A 134 12.37 8.86 0.87
CA TRP A 134 12.37 9.80 -0.23
C TRP A 134 13.11 9.23 -1.43
N ARG A 135 12.52 9.40 -2.61
CA ARG A 135 13.16 9.12 -3.90
C ARG A 135 13.22 10.40 -4.72
N GLU A 136 14.13 10.40 -5.68
CA GLU A 136 14.28 11.50 -6.63
C GLU A 136 14.60 10.95 -8.00
N HIS A 137 13.93 11.48 -9.03
CA HIS A 137 14.21 11.19 -10.42
C HIS A 137 13.97 12.45 -11.25
N GLU A 138 14.95 12.85 -12.09
CA GLU A 138 14.88 14.05 -12.96
C GLU A 138 14.44 15.33 -12.23
N GLY A 139 14.97 15.56 -11.02
CA GLY A 139 14.63 16.73 -10.19
C GLY A 139 13.24 16.66 -9.51
N LYS A 140 12.46 15.61 -9.73
CA LYS A 140 11.21 15.34 -9.02
C LYS A 140 11.49 14.52 -7.78
N ARG A 141 11.29 15.12 -6.62
CA ARG A 141 11.40 14.43 -5.33
C ARG A 141 10.02 14.00 -4.84
N PHE A 142 9.91 12.79 -4.30
CA PHE A 142 8.65 12.25 -3.80
C PHE A 142 8.83 11.29 -2.63
N PRO A 143 7.89 11.32 -1.66
CA PRO A 143 7.88 10.38 -0.55
C PRO A 143 7.32 9.03 -0.99
N VAL A 144 7.89 7.95 -0.42
CA VAL A 144 7.43 6.58 -0.68
C VAL A 144 7.27 5.79 0.62
N TRP A 145 6.32 4.86 0.62
CA TRP A 145 6.10 3.91 1.70
C TRP A 145 6.46 2.53 1.19
N GLU A 146 7.68 2.13 1.47
CA GLU A 146 8.23 0.84 1.03
C GLU A 146 7.66 -0.30 1.86
N TYR A 147 7.53 -1.46 1.20
CA TYR A 147 7.32 -2.75 1.83
C TYR A 147 8.67 -3.46 1.92
N GLU A 148 9.11 -3.74 3.13
CA GLU A 148 10.43 -4.29 3.42
C GLU A 148 10.46 -5.82 3.37
N PHE A 149 9.43 -6.48 2.90
CA PHE A 149 9.37 -7.94 2.73
C PHE A 149 9.27 -8.34 1.26
N THR A 150 9.83 -9.51 0.95
CA THR A 150 9.66 -10.13 -0.36
C THR A 150 8.28 -10.75 -0.47
N TRP A 151 7.59 -10.51 -1.57
CA TRP A 151 6.25 -11.01 -1.83
C TRP A 151 6.20 -11.83 -3.12
N THR A 152 5.50 -12.97 -3.10
CA THR A 152 5.27 -13.79 -4.29
C THR A 152 3.79 -13.81 -4.61
N SER A 153 3.43 -13.44 -5.83
CA SER A 153 2.06 -13.35 -6.32
C SER A 153 1.99 -13.89 -7.76
N GLY A 154 1.11 -14.86 -8.01
CA GLY A 154 0.94 -15.45 -9.35
C GLY A 154 2.22 -16.02 -9.95
N GLY A 155 3.11 -16.59 -9.14
CA GLY A 155 4.42 -17.10 -9.57
C GLY A 155 5.51 -16.04 -9.78
N ILE A 156 5.19 -14.76 -9.60
CA ILE A 156 6.14 -13.64 -9.69
C ILE A 156 6.58 -13.24 -8.29
N THR A 157 7.90 -13.15 -8.09
CA THR A 157 8.49 -12.70 -6.81
C THR A 157 8.95 -11.26 -6.92
N VAL A 158 8.42 -10.42 -6.04
CA VAL A 158 8.83 -9.03 -5.86
C VAL A 158 9.79 -8.95 -4.70
N THR A 159 11.04 -8.61 -4.99
CA THR A 159 12.09 -8.51 -3.96
C THR A 159 11.95 -7.18 -3.20
N SER A 160 12.04 -7.25 -1.88
CA SER A 160 12.05 -6.04 -1.02
C SER A 160 13.30 -5.17 -1.24
N PRO A 161 13.22 -3.83 -1.09
CA PRO A 161 12.00 -3.06 -0.85
C PRO A 161 11.24 -2.76 -2.14
N TRP A 162 9.92 -2.71 -2.06
CA TRP A 162 9.05 -2.34 -3.18
C TRP A 162 7.96 -1.35 -2.72
N ILE A 163 7.34 -0.65 -3.66
CA ILE A 163 6.25 0.29 -3.40
C ILE A 163 5.00 -0.15 -4.18
N SER A 164 3.85 0.31 -3.71
CA SER A 164 2.54 -0.01 -4.27
C SER A 164 1.84 1.27 -4.73
N ALA A 165 1.30 1.26 -5.95
CA ALA A 165 0.48 2.37 -6.45
C ALA A 165 -0.75 2.61 -5.56
N MET A 166 -1.37 1.55 -5.05
CA MET A 166 -2.49 1.64 -4.13
C MET A 166 -2.08 2.34 -2.81
N ALA A 167 -0.91 1.99 -2.25
CA ALA A 167 -0.42 2.64 -1.04
C ALA A 167 -0.12 4.12 -1.27
N GLN A 168 0.60 4.44 -2.34
CA GLN A 168 0.90 5.82 -2.72
C GLN A 168 -0.38 6.63 -2.92
N GLY A 169 -1.36 6.11 -3.66
CA GLY A 169 -2.64 6.78 -3.93
C GLY A 169 -3.44 7.05 -2.68
N LEU A 170 -3.62 6.04 -1.83
CA LEU A 170 -4.37 6.20 -0.58
C LEU A 170 -3.73 7.22 0.36
N VAL A 171 -2.40 7.26 0.48
CA VAL A 171 -1.72 8.28 1.29
C VAL A 171 -1.85 9.66 0.65
N MET A 172 -1.73 9.78 -0.68
CA MET A 172 -2.02 11.02 -1.40
C MET A 172 -3.43 11.53 -1.10
N SER A 173 -4.42 10.63 -1.11
CA SER A 173 -5.81 10.95 -0.76
C SER A 173 -5.97 11.42 0.69
N VAL A 174 -5.20 10.88 1.65
CA VAL A 174 -5.18 11.39 3.03
C VAL A 174 -4.74 12.86 3.05
N PHE A 175 -3.66 13.22 2.37
CA PHE A 175 -3.18 14.61 2.32
C PHE A 175 -4.14 15.52 1.56
N THR A 176 -4.71 15.03 0.45
CA THR A 176 -5.73 15.75 -0.31
C THR A 176 -6.97 16.05 0.56
N GLU A 177 -7.40 15.08 1.36
CA GLU A 177 -8.54 15.27 2.27
C GLU A 177 -8.22 16.25 3.41
N CYS A 178 -7.00 16.21 3.96
CA CYS A 178 -6.55 17.21 4.92
C CYS A 178 -6.59 18.62 4.30
N TYR A 179 -6.09 18.78 3.07
CA TYR A 179 -6.18 20.05 2.35
C TYR A 179 -7.63 20.48 2.13
N ARG A 180 -8.48 19.61 1.62
CA ARG A 180 -9.90 19.89 1.32
C ARG A 180 -10.64 20.40 2.55
N ARG A 181 -10.32 19.91 3.74
CA ARG A 181 -10.99 20.26 5.01
C ARG A 181 -10.41 21.44 5.72
N THR A 182 -9.10 21.63 5.66
CA THR A 182 -8.41 22.70 6.40
C THR A 182 -8.12 23.93 5.56
N GLY A 183 -8.02 23.78 4.23
CA GLY A 183 -7.50 24.81 3.34
C GLY A 183 -6.00 25.07 3.51
N ASP A 184 -5.30 24.31 4.37
CA ASP A 184 -3.87 24.51 4.60
C ASP A 184 -3.05 24.06 3.39
N PRO A 185 -2.33 24.99 2.72
CA PRO A 185 -1.54 24.71 1.52
C PRO A 185 -0.42 23.69 1.74
N LEU A 186 0.00 23.48 2.98
CA LEU A 186 0.98 22.46 3.31
C LEU A 186 0.51 21.05 2.89
N TRP A 187 -0.76 20.74 3.16
CA TRP A 187 -1.33 19.43 2.78
C TRP A 187 -1.47 19.28 1.26
N ARG A 188 -1.79 20.38 0.57
CA ARG A 188 -1.77 20.39 -0.90
C ARG A 188 -0.37 20.08 -1.42
N ALA A 189 0.64 20.76 -0.92
CA ALA A 189 2.04 20.54 -1.33
C ALA A 189 2.46 19.07 -1.12
N ARG A 190 2.16 18.48 0.05
CA ARG A 190 2.45 17.07 0.36
C ARG A 190 1.73 16.10 -0.58
N ALA A 191 0.49 16.37 -0.96
CA ALA A 191 -0.23 15.56 -1.93
C ALA A 191 0.45 15.59 -3.31
N PHE A 192 0.93 16.76 -3.76
CA PHE A 192 1.66 16.90 -5.02
C PHE A 192 3.06 16.26 -4.97
N GLU A 193 3.73 16.28 -3.82
CA GLU A 193 4.97 15.52 -3.66
C GLU A 193 4.72 14.02 -3.89
N VAL A 194 3.65 13.45 -3.33
CA VAL A 194 3.29 12.04 -3.59
C VAL A 194 2.91 11.83 -5.05
N PHE A 195 2.17 12.77 -5.66
CA PHE A 195 1.75 12.71 -7.07
C PHE A 195 2.95 12.56 -8.02
N ASN A 196 4.13 13.10 -7.68
CA ASN A 196 5.34 12.89 -8.47
C ASN A 196 5.68 11.41 -8.68
N SER A 197 5.32 10.51 -7.75
CA SER A 197 5.49 9.06 -7.94
C SER A 197 4.62 8.48 -9.06
N PHE A 198 3.47 9.12 -9.35
CA PHE A 198 2.55 8.72 -10.42
C PHE A 198 2.98 9.22 -11.80
N THR A 199 3.79 10.29 -11.84
CA THR A 199 4.39 10.80 -13.08
C THR A 199 5.72 10.14 -13.40
N THR A 200 6.33 9.45 -12.44
CA THR A 200 7.60 8.74 -12.58
C THR A 200 7.37 7.29 -12.95
N SER A 201 8.20 6.75 -13.86
CA SER A 201 8.08 5.36 -14.29
C SER A 201 8.41 4.38 -13.15
N TRP A 202 7.90 3.15 -13.27
CA TRP A 202 8.20 2.08 -12.32
C TRP A 202 9.70 1.73 -12.33
N SER A 203 10.34 1.73 -13.51
CA SER A 203 11.77 1.49 -13.65
C SER A 203 12.63 2.56 -12.97
N ASP A 204 12.12 3.77 -12.86
CA ASP A 204 12.78 4.92 -12.26
C ASP A 204 12.36 5.16 -10.80
N GLY A 205 11.68 4.18 -10.22
CA GLY A 205 11.32 4.17 -8.81
C GLY A 205 9.95 4.75 -8.47
N GLY A 206 9.15 5.14 -9.48
CA GLY A 206 7.74 5.51 -9.35
C GLY A 206 6.79 4.31 -9.43
N VAL A 207 5.54 4.55 -9.81
CA VAL A 207 4.50 3.52 -9.91
C VAL A 207 3.85 3.41 -11.28
N ARG A 208 4.21 4.27 -12.25
CA ARG A 208 3.64 4.28 -13.60
C ARG A 208 4.32 3.25 -14.48
N LEU A 209 3.54 2.46 -15.22
CA LEU A 209 4.07 1.61 -16.30
C LEU A 209 4.13 2.38 -17.61
N ASP A 210 5.25 2.22 -18.32
CA ASP A 210 5.50 2.88 -19.61
C ASP A 210 5.22 1.97 -20.82
N ASP A 211 4.89 0.70 -20.59
CA ASP A 211 4.62 -0.31 -21.62
C ASP A 211 3.17 -0.31 -22.13
N THR A 212 2.37 0.65 -21.69
CA THR A 212 0.96 0.72 -22.07
C THR A 212 0.78 1.56 -23.34
N THR A 213 0.19 0.96 -24.38
CA THR A 213 -0.19 1.66 -25.62
C THR A 213 -1.44 2.51 -25.46
N HIS A 214 -2.21 2.27 -24.40
CA HIS A 214 -3.46 2.96 -24.07
C HIS A 214 -3.40 3.55 -22.68
N GLY A 215 -3.19 4.86 -22.57
CA GLY A 215 -3.20 5.58 -21.32
C GLY A 215 -2.07 5.23 -20.34
N TYR A 216 -2.35 5.39 -19.05
CA TYR A 216 -1.40 5.10 -17.98
C TYR A 216 -1.93 4.02 -17.04
N TRP A 217 -1.07 3.05 -16.72
CA TRP A 217 -1.32 2.04 -15.70
C TRP A 217 -0.41 2.30 -14.50
N TRP A 218 -0.96 2.28 -13.30
CA TRP A 218 -0.20 2.37 -12.04
C TRP A 218 -0.21 1.03 -11.34
N GLU A 219 0.96 0.49 -11.06
CA GLU A 219 1.11 -0.90 -10.65
C GLU A 219 1.21 -1.09 -9.14
N GLU A 220 0.52 -2.11 -8.66
CA GLU A 220 0.50 -2.51 -7.26
C GLU A 220 1.82 -3.15 -6.82
N PHE A 221 2.33 -4.13 -7.58
CA PHE A 221 3.49 -4.93 -7.19
C PHE A 221 4.60 -4.95 -8.24
N HIS A 222 4.31 -5.46 -9.41
CA HIS A 222 5.28 -5.72 -10.45
C HIS A 222 4.63 -5.62 -11.84
N PRO A 223 5.30 -5.04 -12.84
CA PRO A 223 4.73 -4.79 -14.18
C PRO A 223 4.05 -5.98 -14.86
N VAL A 224 4.56 -7.19 -14.60
CA VAL A 224 3.98 -8.43 -15.17
C VAL A 224 2.68 -8.83 -14.48
N VAL A 225 2.50 -8.50 -13.20
CA VAL A 225 1.32 -8.94 -12.42
C VAL A 225 0.07 -8.17 -12.84
N LYS A 226 0.18 -6.88 -13.04
CA LYS A 226 -0.91 -5.95 -13.43
C LYS A 226 -2.18 -6.18 -12.62
N VAL A 227 -2.16 -5.75 -11.35
CA VAL A 227 -3.28 -5.89 -10.42
C VAL A 227 -4.35 -4.85 -10.71
N TRP A 228 -5.55 -5.29 -11.11
CA TRP A 228 -6.62 -4.39 -11.54
C TRP A 228 -7.12 -3.46 -10.42
N ASN A 229 -7.44 -4.03 -9.25
CA ASN A 229 -7.96 -3.25 -8.14
C ASN A 229 -6.96 -2.22 -7.59
N GLY A 230 -5.66 -2.55 -7.58
CA GLY A 230 -4.61 -1.60 -7.19
C GLY A 230 -4.52 -0.41 -8.14
N SER A 231 -4.57 -0.69 -9.45
CA SER A 231 -4.55 0.37 -10.47
C SER A 231 -5.81 1.24 -10.45
N VAL A 232 -6.99 0.65 -10.28
CA VAL A 232 -8.25 1.42 -10.20
C VAL A 232 -8.30 2.25 -8.91
N GLN A 233 -7.84 1.73 -7.77
CA GLN A 233 -7.75 2.55 -6.57
C GLN A 233 -6.80 3.74 -6.78
N ALA A 234 -5.64 3.51 -7.38
CA ALA A 234 -4.69 4.57 -7.71
C ALA A 234 -5.31 5.64 -8.64
N LEU A 235 -6.08 5.21 -9.66
CA LEU A 235 -6.83 6.11 -10.53
C LEU A 235 -7.86 6.95 -9.76
N ILE A 236 -8.62 6.34 -8.86
CA ILE A 236 -9.58 7.04 -8.00
C ILE A 236 -8.87 8.13 -7.17
N ASP A 237 -7.70 7.80 -6.62
CA ASP A 237 -6.95 8.72 -5.76
C ASP A 237 -6.37 9.90 -6.57
N VAL A 238 -5.94 9.67 -7.81
CA VAL A 238 -5.55 10.73 -8.76
C VAL A 238 -6.77 11.59 -9.13
N GLY A 239 -7.91 10.98 -9.44
CA GLY A 239 -9.16 11.70 -9.74
C GLY A 239 -9.65 12.52 -8.55
N PHE A 240 -9.49 12.04 -7.32
CA PHE A 240 -9.82 12.80 -6.13
C PHE A 240 -8.90 14.03 -5.96
N LEU A 241 -7.59 13.88 -6.16
CA LEU A 241 -6.68 15.02 -6.17
C LEU A 241 -7.07 16.06 -7.25
N ALA A 242 -7.38 15.60 -8.47
CA ALA A 242 -7.83 16.47 -9.56
C ALA A 242 -9.10 17.24 -9.17
N SER A 243 -10.10 16.56 -8.61
CA SER A 243 -11.39 17.15 -8.24
C SER A 243 -11.28 18.22 -7.14
N VAL A 244 -10.36 18.03 -6.19
CA VAL A 244 -10.16 18.95 -5.06
C VAL A 244 -9.31 20.15 -5.47
N THR A 245 -8.32 19.95 -6.34
CA THR A 245 -7.34 21.00 -6.65
C THR A 245 -7.63 21.76 -7.94
N GLY A 246 -8.42 21.17 -8.84
CA GLY A 246 -8.66 21.72 -10.19
C GLY A 246 -7.40 21.76 -11.05
N ASP A 247 -6.36 21.02 -10.71
CA ASP A 247 -5.08 21.02 -11.42
C ASP A 247 -5.20 20.29 -12.76
N LEU A 248 -4.83 20.96 -13.85
CA LEU A 248 -4.98 20.44 -15.20
C LEU A 248 -4.02 19.30 -15.54
N GLU A 249 -2.84 19.25 -14.93
CA GLU A 249 -1.91 18.13 -15.13
C GLU A 249 -2.47 16.87 -14.48
N VAL A 250 -2.94 16.98 -13.24
CA VAL A 250 -3.57 15.86 -12.52
C VAL A 250 -4.82 15.37 -13.25
N GLN A 251 -5.65 16.30 -13.79
CA GLN A 251 -6.82 15.92 -14.58
C GLN A 251 -6.44 15.14 -15.85
N ARG A 252 -5.45 15.59 -16.61
CA ARG A 252 -4.95 14.85 -17.79
C ARG A 252 -4.43 13.46 -17.41
N MET A 253 -3.74 13.36 -16.28
CA MET A 253 -3.26 12.07 -15.78
C MET A 253 -4.43 11.13 -15.44
N PHE A 254 -5.49 11.65 -14.82
CA PHE A 254 -6.72 10.91 -14.55
C PHE A 254 -7.37 10.42 -15.85
N GLU A 255 -7.53 11.29 -16.85
CA GLU A 255 -8.10 10.95 -18.16
C GLU A 255 -7.30 9.85 -18.86
N ARG A 256 -5.96 9.94 -18.84
CA ARG A 256 -5.06 8.90 -19.39
C ARG A 256 -5.15 7.59 -18.61
N GLY A 257 -5.34 7.64 -17.30
CA GLY A 257 -5.60 6.47 -16.49
C GLY A 257 -6.95 5.82 -16.81
N MET A 258 -8.00 6.63 -17.03
CA MET A 258 -9.31 6.16 -17.48
C MET A 258 -9.24 5.42 -18.82
N GLU A 259 -8.52 5.96 -19.81
CA GLU A 259 -8.30 5.29 -21.11
C GLU A 259 -7.70 3.89 -20.90
N SER A 260 -6.68 3.78 -20.04
CA SER A 260 -6.01 2.53 -19.74
C SER A 260 -6.95 1.52 -19.06
N ILE A 261 -7.65 1.93 -18.01
CA ILE A 261 -8.56 1.04 -17.29
C ILE A 261 -9.70 0.56 -18.20
N LYS A 262 -10.30 1.46 -19.00
CA LYS A 262 -11.35 1.07 -19.97
C LYS A 262 -10.83 0.03 -20.97
N TYR A 263 -9.66 0.28 -21.53
CA TYR A 263 -9.08 -0.62 -22.53
C TYR A 263 -8.73 -1.98 -21.96
N TYR A 264 -8.03 -2.03 -20.80
CA TYR A 264 -7.52 -3.30 -20.26
C TYR A 264 -8.52 -4.09 -19.42
N THR A 265 -9.65 -3.52 -19.00
CA THR A 265 -10.63 -4.21 -18.13
C THR A 265 -11.17 -5.50 -18.76
N HIS A 266 -11.26 -5.58 -20.11
CA HIS A 266 -11.73 -6.81 -20.76
C HIS A 266 -10.82 -8.03 -20.47
N GLU A 267 -9.56 -7.83 -20.11
CA GLU A 267 -8.63 -8.90 -19.76
C GLU A 267 -8.90 -9.46 -18.34
N TYR A 268 -9.70 -8.76 -17.53
CA TYR A 268 -10.07 -9.13 -16.17
C TYR A 268 -11.54 -9.54 -16.05
N ASP A 269 -12.29 -9.45 -17.13
CA ASP A 269 -13.70 -9.78 -17.23
C ASP A 269 -13.87 -11.06 -18.06
N THR A 270 -14.22 -12.16 -17.41
CA THR A 270 -14.42 -13.45 -18.10
C THR A 270 -15.80 -13.61 -18.72
N GLY A 271 -16.67 -12.60 -18.61
CA GLY A 271 -18.08 -12.66 -19.01
C GLY A 271 -18.99 -13.33 -17.98
N THR A 272 -18.43 -13.95 -16.95
CA THR A 272 -19.18 -14.62 -15.86
C THR A 272 -18.62 -14.33 -14.48
N TRP A 273 -17.36 -13.89 -14.37
CA TRP A 273 -16.67 -13.54 -13.13
C TRP A 273 -15.48 -12.65 -13.41
N THR A 274 -14.83 -12.12 -12.37
CA THR A 274 -13.64 -11.25 -12.51
C THR A 274 -12.36 -11.94 -12.09
N LEU A 275 -11.23 -11.47 -12.65
CA LEU A 275 -9.87 -11.87 -12.30
C LEU A 275 -9.20 -10.84 -11.38
N TYR A 276 -8.30 -11.29 -10.53
CA TYR A 276 -7.51 -10.43 -9.65
C TYR A 276 -6.40 -9.69 -10.40
N SER A 277 -5.65 -10.43 -11.21
CA SER A 277 -4.51 -9.91 -11.98
C SER A 277 -4.30 -10.76 -13.24
N LYS A 278 -3.35 -10.35 -14.10
CA LYS A 278 -2.98 -11.15 -15.28
C LYS A 278 -2.32 -12.50 -14.96
N THR A 279 -1.76 -12.64 -13.76
CA THR A 279 -1.02 -13.84 -13.35
C THR A 279 -1.78 -14.70 -12.34
N GLN A 280 -2.90 -14.22 -11.82
CA GLN A 280 -3.75 -14.95 -10.89
C GLN A 280 -5.14 -15.20 -11.51
N GLY A 281 -5.80 -16.26 -11.05
CA GLY A 281 -7.11 -16.66 -11.52
C GLY A 281 -8.26 -15.84 -10.96
N TYR A 282 -9.40 -16.50 -10.79
CA TYR A 282 -10.62 -15.85 -10.30
C TYR A 282 -10.45 -15.15 -8.97
N ASN A 283 -11.08 -14.00 -8.86
CA ASN A 283 -11.24 -13.32 -7.59
C ASN A 283 -12.01 -14.19 -6.59
N SER A 284 -11.68 -14.09 -5.31
CA SER A 284 -12.64 -14.46 -4.26
C SER A 284 -13.87 -13.56 -4.32
N VAL A 285 -14.99 -13.99 -3.73
CA VAL A 285 -16.21 -13.16 -3.64
C VAL A 285 -15.91 -11.80 -3.01
N ALA A 286 -15.07 -11.77 -1.98
CA ALA A 286 -14.69 -10.53 -1.32
C ALA A 286 -13.95 -9.55 -2.26
N TYR A 287 -12.99 -10.05 -3.05
CA TYR A 287 -12.25 -9.22 -4.01
C TYR A 287 -13.10 -8.81 -5.22
N HIS A 288 -14.00 -9.67 -5.69
CA HIS A 288 -14.97 -9.32 -6.73
C HIS A 288 -15.86 -8.15 -6.28
N ASN A 289 -16.46 -8.26 -5.09
CA ASN A 289 -17.27 -7.19 -4.50
C ASN A 289 -16.44 -5.91 -4.26
N PHE A 290 -15.17 -6.03 -3.90
CA PHE A 290 -14.28 -4.89 -3.76
C PHE A 290 -14.05 -4.20 -5.10
N GLN A 291 -13.87 -4.93 -6.19
CA GLN A 291 -13.74 -4.34 -7.54
C GLN A 291 -15.00 -3.58 -7.96
N ILE A 292 -16.19 -4.13 -7.67
CA ILE A 292 -17.46 -3.43 -7.91
C ILE A 292 -17.53 -2.12 -7.11
N ALA A 293 -17.17 -2.17 -5.82
CA ALA A 293 -17.15 -0.97 -4.97
C ALA A 293 -16.16 0.10 -5.47
N LEU A 294 -15.05 -0.32 -6.09
CA LEU A 294 -14.13 0.62 -6.74
C LEU A 294 -14.74 1.28 -7.97
N LEU A 295 -15.48 0.53 -8.81
CA LEU A 295 -16.22 1.11 -9.93
C LEU A 295 -17.29 2.09 -9.45
N ASP A 296 -18.07 1.74 -8.44
CA ASP A 296 -19.08 2.64 -7.86
C ASP A 296 -18.43 3.95 -7.35
N LYS A 297 -17.26 3.85 -6.72
CA LYS A 297 -16.51 5.02 -6.28
C LYS A 297 -15.96 5.83 -7.46
N LEU A 298 -15.44 5.16 -8.50
CA LEU A 298 -14.96 5.82 -9.71
C LEU A 298 -16.08 6.57 -10.44
N ALA A 299 -17.30 6.03 -10.46
CA ALA A 299 -18.48 6.68 -11.03
C ALA A 299 -18.81 8.03 -10.37
N THR A 300 -18.36 8.28 -9.13
CA THR A 300 -18.53 9.60 -8.48
C THR A 300 -17.56 10.67 -9.01
N LEU A 301 -16.51 10.26 -9.72
CA LEU A 301 -15.44 11.14 -10.23
C LEU A 301 -15.54 11.39 -11.73
N THR A 302 -16.31 10.58 -12.45
CA THR A 302 -16.47 10.70 -13.89
C THR A 302 -17.90 10.36 -14.31
N PRO A 303 -18.51 11.10 -15.27
CA PRO A 303 -19.82 10.78 -15.82
C PRO A 303 -19.75 9.68 -16.90
N ASP A 304 -18.62 9.01 -17.11
CA ASP A 304 -18.44 8.01 -18.16
C ASP A 304 -19.39 6.81 -17.92
N PRO A 305 -20.37 6.57 -18.84
CA PRO A 305 -21.37 5.50 -18.64
C PRO A 305 -20.76 4.11 -18.57
N TRP A 306 -19.60 3.90 -19.20
CA TRP A 306 -18.87 2.64 -19.15
C TRP A 306 -18.60 2.15 -17.71
N VAL A 307 -18.34 3.08 -16.79
CA VAL A 307 -18.05 2.72 -15.38
C VAL A 307 -19.28 2.07 -14.74
N GLN A 308 -20.44 2.70 -14.89
CA GLN A 308 -21.70 2.18 -14.33
C GLN A 308 -22.13 0.88 -15.03
N GLU A 309 -22.05 0.82 -16.36
CA GLU A 309 -22.38 -0.37 -17.13
C GLU A 309 -21.52 -1.57 -16.75
N THR A 310 -20.22 -1.34 -16.47
CA THR A 310 -19.32 -2.40 -16.03
C THR A 310 -19.62 -2.84 -14.60
N SER A 311 -19.90 -1.91 -13.69
CA SER A 311 -20.29 -2.21 -12.30
C SER A 311 -21.57 -3.05 -12.27
N ASP A 312 -22.60 -2.66 -13.03
CA ASP A 312 -23.89 -3.38 -13.08
C ASP A 312 -23.74 -4.77 -13.68
N ARG A 313 -22.95 -4.91 -14.74
CA ARG A 313 -22.64 -6.19 -15.35
C ARG A 313 -21.94 -7.13 -14.36
N TRP A 314 -20.90 -6.67 -13.67
CA TRP A 314 -20.18 -7.49 -12.70
C TRP A 314 -21.04 -7.84 -11.48
N ARG A 315 -21.90 -6.95 -11.04
CA ARG A 315 -22.85 -7.21 -9.94
C ARG A 315 -23.84 -8.34 -10.25
N ALA A 316 -24.13 -8.55 -11.53
CA ALA A 316 -25.00 -9.63 -11.98
C ALA A 316 -24.29 -11.00 -12.09
N TYR A 317 -22.97 -11.07 -11.94
CA TYR A 317 -22.23 -12.32 -12.04
C TYR A 317 -22.49 -13.23 -10.84
N ILE A 318 -22.47 -14.54 -11.11
CA ILE A 318 -22.62 -15.59 -10.10
C ILE A 318 -21.26 -16.24 -9.90
N PRO A 319 -20.82 -16.43 -8.64
CA PRO A 319 -19.52 -17.05 -8.37
C PRO A 319 -19.42 -18.43 -9.03
N PRO A 320 -18.32 -18.72 -9.74
CA PRO A 320 -18.02 -20.06 -10.23
C PRO A 320 -17.95 -21.09 -9.09
N ALA A 321 -18.20 -22.35 -9.38
CA ALA A 321 -18.10 -23.42 -8.39
C ALA A 321 -16.69 -23.43 -7.76
N GLY A 322 -16.62 -23.44 -6.42
CA GLY A 322 -15.38 -23.44 -5.65
C GLY A 322 -14.77 -22.06 -5.42
N VAL A 323 -15.40 -20.97 -5.86
CA VAL A 323 -15.02 -19.58 -5.50
C VAL A 323 -15.80 -19.16 -4.26
N HIS A 324 -15.08 -18.77 -3.19
CA HIS A 324 -15.62 -18.33 -1.90
C HIS A 324 -15.15 -16.94 -1.49
#